data_c714c3c6eb2c3ac7ceace9db3d236bdc
#
_entry.id   c714c3c6eb2c3ac7ceace9db3d236bdc
#
_cell.length_a   1.000
_cell.length_b   1.000
_cell.length_c   1.000
_cell.angle_alpha   90.00
_cell.angle_beta   90.00
_cell.angle_gamma   90.00
#
_symmetry.space_group_name_H-M   'P 1'
#
loop_
_entity.id
_entity.type
_entity.pdbx_description
1 polymer ?
#
loop_
_entity_poly.entity_id
_entity_poly.type
_entity_poly.pdbx_seq_one_letter_code
_entity_poly.pdbx_strand_id
1 'polypeptide(L)'
;MTAVSVCPAAVVNAPLERVWAVLLDSEHYGEWADARFTRFDPPGPAVPGQVMSANGREFGITLPLQVRLHLQSIDSQNHRVIFDVDLPFGIRERTTIRCIPIDGRTTRVQFG
;
A
#
# COMPACT_ATOMS: atom_id res chain seq x y z
N MET A 1 26.22 -0.71 -8.46
CA MET A 1 25.54 -0.05 -7.37
C MET A 1 24.79 -1.06 -6.54
N THR A 2 25.05 -1.05 -5.30
CA THR A 2 24.25 -1.86 -4.39
C THR A 2 22.86 -1.25 -4.29
N ALA A 3 21.87 -2.02 -4.63
CA ALA A 3 20.50 -1.62 -4.35
C ALA A 3 20.39 -1.40 -2.83
N VAL A 4 20.10 -0.19 -2.44
CA VAL A 4 19.77 0.07 -1.06
C VAL A 4 18.39 -0.54 -0.84
N SER A 5 18.37 -1.68 -0.21
CA SER A 5 17.11 -2.28 0.22
C SER A 5 16.62 -1.48 1.41
N VAL A 6 15.72 -0.56 1.16
CA VAL A 6 15.03 0.13 2.23
C VAL A 6 13.75 -0.64 2.51
N CYS A 7 13.68 -1.25 3.69
CA CYS A 7 12.44 -1.84 4.18
C CYS A 7 11.85 -0.89 5.23
N PRO A 8 11.20 0.19 4.83
CA PRO A 8 10.62 1.11 5.80
C PRO A 8 9.58 0.40 6.63
N ALA A 9 9.60 0.67 7.91
CA ALA A 9 8.66 0.10 8.85
C ALA A 9 8.12 1.20 9.75
N ALA A 10 6.86 1.05 10.14
CA ALA A 10 6.22 1.95 11.09
C ALA A 10 5.57 1.12 12.19
N VAL A 11 5.56 1.66 13.39
CA VAL A 11 4.83 1.08 14.53
C VAL A 11 3.55 1.87 14.70
N VAL A 12 2.42 1.15 14.66
CA VAL A 12 1.10 1.74 14.77
C VAL A 12 0.48 1.32 16.10
N ASN A 13 -0.05 2.28 16.85
CA ASN A 13 -0.73 2.04 18.13
C ASN A 13 -2.16 1.54 17.89
N ALA A 14 -2.28 0.40 17.26
CA ALA A 14 -3.55 -0.26 17.00
C ALA A 14 -3.34 -1.77 16.91
N PRO A 15 -4.34 -2.59 17.28
CA PRO A 15 -4.23 -4.03 17.18
C PRO A 15 -4.18 -4.47 15.70
N LEU A 16 -3.61 -5.65 15.48
CA LEU A 16 -3.39 -6.22 14.14
C LEU A 16 -4.65 -6.21 13.27
N GLU A 17 -5.78 -6.64 13.82
CA GLU A 17 -7.02 -6.73 13.06
C GLU A 17 -7.50 -5.36 12.54
N ARG A 18 -7.27 -4.32 13.31
CA ARG A 18 -7.65 -2.97 12.93
C ARG A 18 -6.74 -2.42 11.82
N VAL A 19 -5.44 -2.67 11.93
CA VAL A 19 -4.48 -2.26 10.90
C VAL A 19 -4.71 -3.03 9.61
N TRP A 20 -4.98 -4.33 9.72
CA TRP A 20 -5.31 -5.16 8.58
C TRP A 20 -6.56 -4.68 7.86
N ALA A 21 -7.61 -4.30 8.61
CA ALA A 21 -8.83 -3.75 8.04
C ALA A 21 -8.58 -2.48 7.23
N VAL A 22 -7.66 -1.62 7.66
CA VAL A 22 -7.26 -0.42 6.92
C VAL A 22 -6.58 -0.79 5.61
N LEU A 23 -5.73 -1.80 5.59
CA LEU A 23 -5.08 -2.28 4.37
C LEU A 23 -6.06 -2.89 3.37
N LEU A 24 -7.16 -3.45 3.83
CA LEU A 24 -8.19 -4.02 2.96
C LEU A 24 -9.19 -2.98 2.47
N ASP A 25 -9.12 -1.76 2.98
CA ASP A 25 -10.00 -0.66 2.61
C ASP A 25 -9.32 0.25 1.58
N SER A 26 -9.17 -0.26 0.37
CA SER A 26 -8.40 0.41 -0.68
C SER A 26 -8.97 1.76 -1.09
N GLU A 27 -10.29 1.94 -1.05
CA GLU A 27 -10.90 3.20 -1.43
C GLU A 27 -10.55 4.35 -0.49
N HIS A 28 -10.05 4.04 0.70
CA HIS A 28 -9.61 5.04 1.68
C HIS A 28 -8.09 5.16 1.79
N TYR A 29 -7.36 4.58 0.86
CA TYR A 29 -5.88 4.68 0.85
C TYR A 29 -5.38 6.11 0.78
N GLY A 30 -6.12 7.01 0.15
CA GLY A 30 -5.76 8.42 0.07
C GLY A 30 -5.70 9.14 1.42
N GLU A 31 -6.27 8.57 2.48
CA GLU A 31 -6.25 9.16 3.81
C GLU A 31 -4.90 9.00 4.51
N TRP A 32 -4.15 7.95 4.16
CA TRP A 32 -2.87 7.66 4.82
C TRP A 32 -1.69 7.53 3.85
N ALA A 33 -1.95 7.24 2.58
CA ALA A 33 -0.91 7.19 1.57
C ALA A 33 -0.67 8.58 0.99
N ASP A 34 0.58 8.90 0.69
CA ASP A 34 0.95 10.20 0.17
C ASP A 34 0.71 10.29 -1.34
N ALA A 35 -0.54 10.10 -1.73
CA ALA A 35 -0.97 10.09 -3.10
C ALA A 35 -2.46 10.44 -3.20
N ARG A 36 -2.86 10.97 -4.34
CA ARG A 36 -4.25 11.20 -4.66
C ARG A 36 -4.75 10.06 -5.55
N PHE A 37 -5.60 9.21 -5.01
CA PHE A 37 -6.22 8.12 -5.75
C PHE A 37 -7.39 8.65 -6.58
N THR A 38 -7.39 8.30 -7.85
CA THR A 38 -8.40 8.80 -8.81
C THR A 38 -9.31 7.72 -9.35
N ARG A 39 -8.90 6.45 -9.29
CA ARG A 39 -9.67 5.36 -9.83
C ARG A 39 -9.39 4.05 -9.11
N PHE A 40 -10.45 3.26 -8.92
CA PHE A 40 -10.40 1.89 -8.41
C PHE A 40 -11.19 1.00 -9.35
N ASP A 41 -10.57 -0.07 -9.85
CA ASP A 41 -11.20 -1.00 -10.79
C ASP A 41 -10.85 -2.45 -10.42
N PRO A 42 -11.79 -3.22 -9.87
CA PRO A 42 -13.16 -2.85 -9.51
C PRO A 42 -13.22 -1.90 -8.29
N PRO A 43 -14.28 -1.10 -8.15
CA PRO A 43 -14.49 -0.31 -6.95
C PRO A 43 -14.82 -1.21 -5.76
N GLY A 44 -14.66 -0.68 -4.56
CA GLY A 44 -14.93 -1.41 -3.33
C GLY A 44 -13.67 -1.81 -2.58
N PRO A 45 -13.80 -2.74 -1.62
CA PRO A 45 -12.65 -3.18 -0.83
C PRO A 45 -11.58 -3.86 -1.68
N ALA A 46 -10.38 -3.98 -1.13
CA ALA A 46 -9.25 -4.58 -1.81
C ALA A 46 -9.54 -6.04 -2.17
N VAL A 47 -9.34 -6.36 -3.44
CA VAL A 47 -9.45 -7.73 -3.96
C VAL A 47 -8.30 -7.99 -4.93
N PRO A 48 -7.81 -9.22 -5.02
CA PRO A 48 -6.80 -9.56 -6.03
C PRO A 48 -7.28 -9.20 -7.43
N GLY A 49 -6.41 -8.59 -8.22
CA GLY A 49 -6.73 -8.09 -9.56
C GLY A 49 -7.21 -6.65 -9.60
N GLN A 50 -7.45 -6.02 -8.47
CA GLN A 50 -7.84 -4.61 -8.44
C GLN A 50 -6.70 -3.72 -8.95
N VAL A 51 -7.03 -2.76 -9.80
CA VAL A 51 -6.10 -1.76 -10.30
C VAL A 51 -6.49 -0.40 -9.74
N MET A 52 -5.53 0.26 -9.12
CA MET A 52 -5.73 1.61 -8.58
C MET A 52 -4.85 2.59 -9.34
N SER A 53 -5.42 3.73 -9.68
CA SER A 53 -4.67 4.84 -10.30
C SER A 53 -4.51 5.94 -9.28
N ALA A 54 -3.32 6.49 -9.20
CA ALA A 54 -3.00 7.55 -8.25
C ALA A 54 -1.99 8.53 -8.83
N ASN A 55 -2.04 9.75 -8.34
CA ASN A 55 -1.01 10.77 -8.59
C ASN A 55 -0.25 10.99 -7.29
N GLY A 56 1.08 11.00 -7.36
CA GLY A 56 1.90 11.29 -6.20
C GLY A 56 1.64 12.69 -5.65
N ARG A 57 1.83 12.87 -4.36
CA ARG A 57 1.80 14.15 -3.69
C ARG A 57 3.15 14.48 -3.09
N GLU A 58 3.54 15.73 -3.23
CA GLU A 58 4.76 16.22 -2.60
C GLU A 58 4.48 17.62 -2.07
N PHE A 59 4.79 17.87 -0.80
CA PHE A 59 4.54 19.16 -0.14
C PHE A 59 3.11 19.68 -0.31
N GLY A 60 2.12 18.79 -0.27
CA GLY A 60 0.72 19.15 -0.45
C GLY A 60 0.30 19.41 -1.89
N ILE A 61 1.21 19.30 -2.85
CA ILE A 61 0.93 19.51 -4.27
C ILE A 61 0.77 18.16 -4.96
N THR A 62 -0.31 17.99 -5.71
CA THR A 62 -0.51 16.80 -6.54
C THR A 62 0.35 16.89 -7.78
N LEU A 63 1.23 15.91 -7.97
CA LEU A 63 2.12 15.84 -9.13
C LEU A 63 1.36 15.29 -10.34
N PRO A 64 1.71 15.71 -11.57
CA PRO A 64 1.08 15.21 -12.79
C PRO A 64 1.48 13.79 -13.17
N LEU A 65 2.37 13.17 -12.42
CA LEU A 65 2.85 11.82 -12.68
C LEU A 65 1.87 10.79 -12.13
N GLN A 66 1.38 9.92 -13.01
CA GLN A 66 0.43 8.89 -12.65
C GLN A 66 1.14 7.58 -12.34
N VAL A 67 0.66 6.93 -11.27
CA VAL A 67 1.11 5.63 -10.82
C VAL A 67 -0.07 4.68 -10.84
N ARG A 68 0.15 3.44 -11.25
CA ARG A 68 -0.86 2.38 -11.17
C ARG A 68 -0.39 1.31 -10.21
N LEU A 69 -1.29 0.92 -9.31
CA LEU A 69 -1.04 -0.15 -8.36
C LEU A 69 -1.92 -1.34 -8.75
N HIS A 70 -1.28 -2.46 -9.03
CA HIS A 70 -1.97 -3.70 -9.33
C HIS A 70 -1.91 -4.60 -8.10
N LEU A 71 -3.03 -4.82 -7.45
CA LEU A 71 -3.11 -5.70 -6.31
C LEU A 71 -3.00 -7.15 -6.76
N GLN A 72 -1.89 -7.80 -6.45
CA GLN A 72 -1.59 -9.15 -6.91
C GLN A 72 -2.16 -10.21 -6.00
N SER A 73 -1.97 -10.06 -4.68
CA SER A 73 -2.44 -11.05 -3.74
C SER A 73 -2.72 -10.47 -2.36
N ILE A 74 -3.64 -11.12 -1.66
CA ILE A 74 -3.97 -10.83 -0.26
C ILE A 74 -3.81 -12.14 0.50
N ASP A 75 -2.89 -12.18 1.46
CA ASP A 75 -2.67 -13.32 2.33
C ASP A 75 -3.17 -12.98 3.72
N SER A 76 -4.41 -13.35 4.01
CA SER A 76 -5.06 -13.03 5.28
C SER A 76 -4.50 -13.83 6.45
N GLN A 77 -3.87 -14.98 6.20
CA GLN A 77 -3.24 -15.77 7.26
C GLN A 77 -1.97 -15.12 7.78
N ASN A 78 -1.19 -14.56 6.88
CA ASN A 78 0.09 -13.92 7.22
C ASN A 78 0.00 -12.39 7.22
N HIS A 79 -1.19 -11.84 7.01
CA HIS A 79 -1.45 -10.39 7.00
C HIS A 79 -0.50 -9.65 6.07
N ARG A 80 -0.49 -10.09 4.81
CA ARG A 80 0.42 -9.61 3.79
C ARG A 80 -0.33 -9.28 2.51
N VAL A 81 0.00 -8.15 1.90
CA VAL A 81 -0.56 -7.71 0.61
C VAL A 81 0.60 -7.46 -0.35
N ILE A 82 0.46 -7.92 -1.58
CA ILE A 82 1.47 -7.73 -2.63
C ILE A 82 0.89 -6.89 -3.76
N PHE A 83 1.60 -5.82 -4.11
CA PHE A 83 1.28 -4.95 -5.23
C PHE A 83 2.39 -4.98 -6.27
N ASP A 84 2.01 -4.92 -7.54
CA ASP A 84 2.92 -4.49 -8.60
C ASP A 84 2.59 -3.03 -8.92
N VAL A 85 3.58 -2.18 -8.85
CA VAL A 85 3.44 -0.73 -9.05
C VAL A 85 4.05 -0.34 -10.37
N ASP A 86 3.24 0.24 -11.25
CA ASP A 86 3.72 0.82 -12.50
C ASP A 86 4.03 2.29 -12.25
N LEU A 87 5.30 2.61 -12.29
CA LEU A 87 5.83 3.97 -12.16
C LEU A 87 6.00 4.61 -13.53
N PRO A 88 6.15 5.95 -13.59
CA PRO A 88 6.48 6.63 -14.84
C PRO A 88 7.74 6.08 -15.49
N PHE A 89 7.87 6.27 -16.80
CA PHE A 89 9.02 5.85 -17.59
C PHE A 89 9.20 4.33 -17.74
N GLY A 90 8.09 3.58 -17.61
CA GLY A 90 8.12 2.13 -17.81
C GLY A 90 8.75 1.35 -16.67
N ILE A 91 8.95 1.97 -15.53
CA ILE A 91 9.49 1.29 -14.34
C ILE A 91 8.37 0.52 -13.65
N ARG A 92 8.62 -0.74 -13.33
CA ARG A 92 7.71 -1.58 -12.57
C ARG A 92 8.42 -2.09 -11.33
N GLU A 93 7.72 -2.05 -10.20
CA GLU A 93 8.26 -2.44 -8.91
C GLU A 93 7.24 -3.28 -8.15
N ARG A 94 7.72 -4.31 -7.45
CA ARG A 94 6.87 -5.12 -6.58
C ARG A 94 7.05 -4.67 -5.14
N THR A 95 5.94 -4.39 -4.48
CA THR A 95 5.92 -3.95 -3.10
C THR A 95 5.09 -4.92 -2.26
N THR A 96 5.63 -5.35 -1.15
CA THR A 96 4.93 -6.17 -0.17
C THR A 96 4.68 -5.36 1.09
N ILE A 97 3.46 -5.38 1.59
CA ILE A 97 3.10 -4.75 2.86
C ILE A 97 2.74 -5.86 3.84
N ARG A 98 3.41 -5.89 4.98
CA ARG A 98 3.19 -6.88 6.03
C ARG A 98 2.76 -6.21 7.32
N CYS A 99 1.79 -6.79 7.99
CA CYS A 99 1.38 -6.38 9.33
C CYS A 99 1.83 -7.44 10.32
N ILE A 100 2.64 -7.05 11.30
CA ILE A 100 3.23 -7.95 12.29
C ILE A 100 2.81 -7.48 13.68
N PRO A 101 2.08 -8.30 14.45
CA PRO A 101 1.70 -7.89 15.80
C PRO A 101 2.93 -7.83 16.70
N ILE A 102 3.08 -6.72 17.42
CA ILE A 102 4.09 -6.59 18.46
C ILE A 102 3.50 -7.06 19.80
N ASP A 103 2.26 -6.60 20.06
CA ASP A 103 1.46 -7.03 21.20
C ASP A 103 -0.02 -6.83 20.86
N GLY A 104 -0.92 -6.97 21.82
CA GLY A 104 -2.36 -6.86 21.58
C GLY A 104 -2.86 -5.46 21.22
N ARG A 105 -2.00 -4.44 21.27
CA ARG A 105 -2.35 -3.04 21.03
C ARG A 105 -1.49 -2.35 19.99
N THR A 106 -0.45 -3.02 19.52
CA THR A 106 0.58 -2.40 18.69
C THR A 106 0.92 -3.32 17.53
N THR A 107 1.00 -2.76 16.35
CA THR A 107 1.31 -3.51 15.12
C THR A 107 2.44 -2.83 14.38
N ARG A 108 3.37 -3.63 13.89
CA ARG A 108 4.41 -3.17 12.98
C ARG A 108 3.92 -3.34 11.55
N VAL A 109 3.98 -2.28 10.77
CA VAL A 109 3.70 -2.32 9.33
C VAL A 109 5.03 -2.19 8.60
N GLN A 110 5.35 -3.17 7.78
CA GLN A 110 6.61 -3.23 7.06
C GLN A 110 6.34 -3.23 5.56
N PHE A 111 7.05 -2.35 4.86
CA PHE A 111 7.00 -2.22 3.41
C PHE A 111 8.29 -2.78 2.81
N GLY A 112 8.18 -3.44 1.68
CA GLY A 112 9.41 -3.94 1.06
C GLY A 112 9.28 -5.02 0.02
#